data_ac49175d281f9a3bd2e339a3b0c4365e
#
_entry.id   ac49175d281f9a3bd2e339a3b0c4365e
#
_cell.length_a   1.000
_cell.length_b   1.000
_cell.length_c   1.000
_cell.angle_alpha   90.00
_cell.angle_beta   90.00
_cell.angle_gamma   90.00
#
_symmetry.space_group_name_H-M   'P 1'
#
loop_
_entity.id
_entity.type
_entity.pdbx_description
1 polymer ?
#
loop_
_entity_poly.entity_id
_entity_poly.type
_entity_poly.pdbx_seq_one_letter_code
_entity_poly.pdbx_strand_id
1 'polypeptide(L)'
;MRVFGNRRIFALGNHNYNYYKKMYIEKIKSPADLKKLDLKELQVVADETRQAVLNRVSKHGGHVGPNLGFVEATVALHYVFNAPEDKLVFDVSHQCYPHKVLTGRAAGFLGDVDDMNAISGYSSPAECP
;
A
#
# COMPACT_ATOMS: atom_id res chain seq x y z
N MET A 1 18.07 9.92 -25.91
CA MET A 1 18.57 8.80 -25.10
C MET A 1 17.83 8.80 -23.78
N ARG A 2 16.80 7.94 -23.63
CA ARG A 2 15.98 7.88 -22.41
C ARG A 2 16.60 6.84 -21.49
N VAL A 3 17.06 7.28 -20.33
CA VAL A 3 17.59 6.40 -19.28
C VAL A 3 16.40 5.80 -18.54
N PHE A 4 16.15 4.51 -18.75
CA PHE A 4 15.20 3.75 -17.96
C PHE A 4 15.83 3.43 -16.60
N GLY A 5 15.32 4.03 -15.54
CA GLY A 5 15.77 3.77 -14.17
C GLY A 5 15.54 2.30 -13.79
N ASN A 6 16.61 1.62 -13.40
CA ASN A 6 16.62 0.25 -12.91
C ASN A 6 15.86 0.16 -11.57
N ARG A 7 14.61 -0.29 -11.62
CA ARG A 7 13.87 -0.69 -10.41
C ARG A 7 14.29 -2.12 -10.04
N ARG A 8 15.22 -2.26 -9.10
CA ARG A 8 15.54 -3.55 -8.49
C ARG A 8 14.56 -3.81 -7.34
N ILE A 9 13.58 -4.67 -7.58
CA ILE A 9 12.74 -5.24 -6.51
C ILE A 9 13.47 -6.47 -6.00
N PHE A 10 13.86 -6.48 -4.72
CA PHE A 10 14.43 -7.66 -4.07
C PHE A 10 13.32 -8.68 -3.85
N ALA A 11 13.28 -9.73 -4.66
CA ALA A 11 12.43 -10.88 -4.44
C ALA A 11 13.09 -11.84 -3.44
N LEU A 12 12.57 -11.89 -2.24
CA LEU A 12 12.82 -13.00 -1.30
C LEU A 12 11.75 -14.06 -1.57
N GLY A 13 12.13 -15.08 -2.32
CA GLY A 13 11.26 -16.23 -2.65
C GLY A 13 11.04 -16.41 -4.14
N ASN A 14 11.25 -17.65 -4.59
CA ASN A 14 11.14 -18.10 -5.98
C ASN A 14 9.69 -17.99 -6.52
N HIS A 15 9.25 -16.79 -6.84
CA HIS A 15 8.08 -16.60 -7.68
C HIS A 15 8.52 -15.77 -8.87
N ASN A 16 8.50 -16.38 -10.06
CA ASN A 16 8.65 -15.70 -11.34
C ASN A 16 7.51 -14.69 -11.52
N TYR A 17 7.65 -13.52 -10.89
CA TYR A 17 6.78 -12.39 -11.18
C TYR A 17 7.13 -11.86 -12.56
N ASN A 18 6.21 -12.05 -13.49
CA ASN A 18 6.27 -11.49 -14.83
C ASN A 18 6.41 -9.96 -14.71
N TYR A 19 7.59 -9.43 -15.04
CA TYR A 19 8.05 -8.05 -14.80
C TYR A 19 7.17 -6.97 -15.46
N TYR A 20 6.14 -7.37 -16.20
CA TYR A 20 5.23 -6.48 -16.94
C TYR A 20 3.80 -6.45 -16.42
N LYS A 21 3.48 -7.21 -15.38
CA LYS A 21 2.13 -7.20 -14.80
C LYS A 21 2.05 -6.08 -13.77
N LYS A 22 1.18 -5.09 -14.03
CA LYS A 22 0.86 -4.02 -13.08
C LYS A 22 0.40 -4.64 -11.76
N MET A 23 0.96 -4.17 -10.64
CA MET A 23 0.61 -4.68 -9.31
C MET A 23 -0.88 -4.45 -9.01
N TYR A 24 -1.48 -5.28 -8.17
CA TYR A 24 -2.87 -5.10 -7.75
C TYR A 24 -3.07 -3.77 -7.04
N ILE A 25 -2.17 -3.39 -6.12
CA ILE A 25 -2.26 -2.15 -5.36
C ILE A 25 -2.23 -0.89 -6.22
N GLU A 26 -1.65 -0.93 -7.40
CA GLU A 26 -1.69 0.20 -8.35
C GLU A 26 -3.08 0.41 -8.97
N LYS A 27 -3.90 -0.65 -8.99
CA LYS A 27 -5.26 -0.65 -9.56
C LYS A 27 -6.32 -0.34 -8.51
N ILE A 28 -6.03 -0.60 -7.24
CA ILE A 28 -6.93 -0.34 -6.12
C ILE A 28 -6.96 1.16 -5.85
N LYS A 29 -8.12 1.76 -6.05
CA LYS A 29 -8.39 3.18 -5.79
C LYS A 29 -9.31 3.38 -4.59
N SER A 30 -10.07 2.35 -4.25
CA SER A 30 -11.01 2.36 -3.15
C SER A 30 -11.22 0.94 -2.60
N PRO A 31 -11.80 0.79 -1.41
CA PRO A 31 -12.21 -0.52 -0.88
C PRO A 31 -13.14 -1.30 -1.82
N ALA A 32 -13.92 -0.63 -2.65
CA ALA A 32 -14.80 -1.28 -3.63
C ALA A 32 -14.03 -2.10 -4.68
N ASP A 33 -12.81 -1.67 -5.03
CA ASP A 33 -11.95 -2.43 -5.93
C ASP A 33 -11.36 -3.67 -5.25
N LEU A 34 -11.01 -3.56 -3.98
CA LEU A 34 -10.53 -4.67 -3.17
C LEU A 34 -11.57 -5.80 -3.06
N LYS A 35 -12.85 -5.44 -2.89
CA LYS A 35 -13.96 -6.39 -2.74
C LYS A 35 -14.26 -7.24 -3.98
N LYS A 36 -13.69 -6.91 -5.14
CA LYS A 36 -13.80 -7.68 -6.38
C LYS A 36 -12.81 -8.84 -6.47
N LEU A 37 -11.85 -8.90 -5.55
CA LEU A 37 -10.76 -9.86 -5.55
C LEU A 37 -11.12 -11.13 -4.77
N ASP A 38 -10.57 -12.26 -5.20
CA ASP A 38 -10.67 -13.51 -4.47
C ASP A 38 -9.64 -13.59 -3.32
N LEU A 39 -9.74 -14.63 -2.48
CA LEU A 39 -8.85 -14.80 -1.31
C LEU A 39 -7.37 -14.93 -1.69
N LYS A 40 -7.05 -15.52 -2.85
CA LYS A 40 -5.66 -15.66 -3.31
C LYS A 40 -5.13 -14.31 -3.78
N GLU A 41 -5.94 -13.55 -4.48
CA GLU A 41 -5.61 -12.19 -4.91
C GLU A 41 -5.44 -11.25 -3.70
N LEU A 42 -6.29 -11.37 -2.68
CA LEU A 42 -6.16 -10.61 -1.42
C LEU A 42 -4.83 -10.90 -0.70
N GLN A 43 -4.37 -12.16 -0.73
CA GLN A 43 -3.06 -12.50 -0.20
C GLN A 43 -1.93 -11.79 -0.96
N VAL A 44 -2.02 -11.76 -2.30
CA VAL A 44 -1.07 -11.01 -3.14
C VAL A 44 -1.11 -9.52 -2.82
N VAL A 45 -2.29 -8.93 -2.64
CA VAL A 45 -2.45 -7.53 -2.24
C VAL A 45 -1.77 -7.25 -0.89
N ALA A 46 -1.91 -8.16 0.08
CA ALA A 46 -1.24 -8.02 1.37
C ALA A 46 0.29 -8.03 1.22
N ASP A 47 0.83 -8.96 0.42
CA ASP A 47 2.26 -9.06 0.15
C ASP A 47 2.79 -7.82 -0.60
N GLU A 48 2.09 -7.36 -1.64
CA GLU A 48 2.44 -6.15 -2.37
C GLU A 48 2.38 -4.90 -1.48
N THR A 49 1.37 -4.79 -0.61
CA THR A 49 1.25 -3.69 0.36
C THR A 49 2.42 -3.69 1.33
N ARG A 50 2.82 -4.86 1.83
CA ARG A 50 4.00 -5.02 2.70
C ARG A 50 5.27 -4.53 2.02
N GLN A 51 5.49 -4.94 0.76
CA GLN A 51 6.65 -4.51 -0.03
C GLN A 51 6.62 -2.99 -0.30
N ALA A 52 5.47 -2.42 -0.58
CA ALA A 52 5.29 -0.98 -0.78
C ALA A 52 5.65 -0.19 0.50
N VAL A 53 5.20 -0.64 1.67
CA VAL A 53 5.57 -0.04 2.96
C VAL A 53 7.08 -0.13 3.18
N LEU A 54 7.70 -1.29 2.97
CA LEU A 54 9.14 -1.47 3.10
C LEU A 54 9.92 -0.58 2.13
N ASN A 55 9.48 -0.48 0.87
CA ASN A 55 10.10 0.41 -0.12
C ASN A 55 10.08 1.87 0.34
N ARG A 56 8.94 2.36 0.83
CA ARG A 56 8.83 3.72 1.35
C ARG A 56 9.76 3.94 2.56
N VAL A 57 9.64 3.11 3.60
CA VAL A 57 10.39 3.33 4.85
C VAL A 57 11.89 3.18 4.69
N SER A 58 12.35 2.35 3.75
CA SER A 58 13.78 2.20 3.44
C SER A 58 14.39 3.44 2.79
N LYS A 59 13.59 4.23 2.09
CA LYS A 59 14.04 5.43 1.37
C LYS A 59 13.78 6.73 2.13
N HIS A 60 12.70 6.76 2.90
CA HIS A 60 12.15 8.00 3.48
C HIS A 60 12.01 7.95 5.00
N GLY A 61 12.17 6.78 5.60
CA GLY A 61 11.89 6.57 7.01
C GLY A 61 10.40 6.45 7.30
N GLY A 62 10.06 6.38 8.58
CA GLY A 62 8.68 6.28 9.07
C GLY A 62 8.45 5.07 9.98
N HIS A 63 7.18 4.76 10.21
CA HIS A 63 6.75 3.71 11.13
C HIS A 63 6.80 2.35 10.45
N VAL A 64 7.69 1.45 10.88
CA VAL A 64 7.87 0.12 10.28
C VAL A 64 6.98 -0.92 10.97
N GLY A 65 7.28 -1.22 12.23
CA GLY A 65 6.63 -2.30 12.99
C GLY A 65 5.11 -2.22 13.01
N PRO A 66 4.52 -1.09 13.42
CA PRO A 66 3.06 -0.95 13.47
C PRO A 66 2.38 -1.18 12.12
N ASN A 67 2.99 -0.71 11.03
CA ASN A 67 2.42 -0.88 9.70
C ASN A 67 2.55 -2.31 9.18
N LEU A 68 3.70 -2.96 9.34
CA LEU A 68 3.89 -4.35 8.91
C LEU A 68 3.02 -5.33 9.68
N GLY A 69 2.80 -5.07 10.98
CA GLY A 69 1.93 -5.89 11.82
C GLY A 69 0.44 -5.72 11.55
N PHE A 70 0.05 -4.71 10.76
CA PHE A 70 -1.36 -4.37 10.54
C PHE A 70 -1.80 -4.51 9.07
N VAL A 71 -1.00 -5.09 8.20
CA VAL A 71 -1.29 -5.22 6.76
C VAL A 71 -2.52 -6.09 6.52
N GLU A 72 -2.51 -7.35 6.97
CA GLU A 72 -3.60 -8.29 6.76
C GLU A 72 -4.90 -7.83 7.43
N ALA A 73 -4.80 -7.28 8.63
CA ALA A 73 -5.95 -6.71 9.32
C ALA A 73 -6.56 -5.56 8.53
N THR A 74 -5.75 -4.68 7.94
CA THR A 74 -6.24 -3.57 7.11
C THR A 74 -6.89 -4.07 5.82
N VAL A 75 -6.31 -5.07 5.15
CA VAL A 75 -6.92 -5.72 3.98
C VAL A 75 -8.29 -6.29 4.35
N ALA A 76 -8.39 -7.03 5.46
CA ALA A 76 -9.65 -7.61 5.94
C ALA A 76 -10.69 -6.54 6.29
N LEU A 77 -10.30 -5.47 6.98
CA LEU A 77 -11.18 -4.36 7.32
C LEU A 77 -11.78 -3.71 6.07
N HIS A 78 -10.94 -3.40 5.07
CA HIS A 78 -11.41 -2.81 3.82
C HIS A 78 -12.18 -3.79 2.93
N TYR A 79 -11.98 -5.08 3.10
CA TYR A 79 -12.77 -6.09 2.40
C TYR A 79 -14.17 -6.22 2.99
N VAL A 80 -14.31 -6.14 4.32
CA VAL A 80 -15.59 -6.33 5.03
C VAL A 80 -16.39 -5.03 5.10
N PHE A 81 -15.77 -3.94 5.55
CA PHE A 81 -16.42 -2.66 5.78
C PHE A 81 -16.43 -1.77 4.54
N ASN A 82 -17.38 -0.83 4.49
CA ASN A 82 -17.57 0.11 3.37
C ASN A 82 -17.02 1.49 3.77
N ALA A 83 -15.70 1.64 3.87
CA ALA A 83 -15.12 2.96 4.05
C ALA A 83 -15.31 3.81 2.78
N PRO A 84 -15.67 5.11 2.89
CA PRO A 84 -15.71 5.93 4.11
C PRO A 84 -17.04 5.95 4.85
N GLU A 85 -18.10 5.25 4.40
CA GLU A 85 -19.39 5.18 5.09
C GLU A 85 -19.20 4.58 6.49
N ASP A 86 -18.54 3.44 6.56
CA ASP A 86 -18.08 2.85 7.81
C ASP A 86 -16.80 3.57 8.27
N LYS A 87 -16.82 4.14 9.45
CA LYS A 87 -15.71 4.94 9.96
C LYS A 87 -14.61 4.07 10.54
N LEU A 88 -13.42 4.15 9.95
CA LEU A 88 -12.21 3.52 10.47
C LEU A 88 -11.38 4.57 11.22
N VAL A 89 -11.21 4.36 12.53
CA VAL A 89 -10.42 5.24 13.39
C VAL A 89 -9.14 4.52 13.79
N PHE A 90 -8.00 5.13 13.49
CA PHE A 90 -6.68 4.61 13.84
C PHE A 90 -6.16 5.36 15.05
N ASP A 91 -6.03 4.68 16.19
CA ASP A 91 -5.45 5.26 17.40
C ASP A 91 -4.00 5.66 17.13
N VAL A 92 -3.62 6.88 17.48
CA VAL A 92 -2.34 7.52 17.12
C VAL A 92 -2.08 7.58 15.60
N SER A 93 -2.69 6.73 14.81
CA SER A 93 -2.60 6.59 13.34
C SER A 93 -1.22 6.29 12.74
N HIS A 94 -0.28 5.78 13.54
CA HIS A 94 1.06 5.38 13.08
C HIS A 94 1.09 4.02 12.34
N GLN A 95 -0.03 3.33 12.22
CA GLN A 95 -0.25 2.07 11.50
C GLN A 95 -1.12 2.24 10.24
N CYS A 96 -1.26 3.46 9.73
CA CYS A 96 -2.20 3.78 8.64
C CYS A 96 -1.63 3.62 7.21
N TYR A 97 -0.38 3.18 7.02
CA TYR A 97 0.20 3.05 5.69
C TYR A 97 -0.55 2.05 4.79
N PRO A 98 -0.91 0.84 5.26
CA PRO A 98 -1.72 -0.08 4.47
C PRO A 98 -3.06 0.54 4.05
N HIS A 99 -3.73 1.26 4.95
CA HIS A 99 -4.95 2.00 4.65
C HIS A 99 -4.74 3.01 3.50
N LYS A 100 -3.65 3.78 3.53
CA LYS A 100 -3.33 4.73 2.46
C LYS A 100 -3.12 4.04 1.11
N VAL A 101 -2.39 2.91 1.11
CA VAL A 101 -2.18 2.10 -0.10
C VAL A 101 -3.52 1.64 -0.68
N LEU A 102 -4.42 1.11 0.15
CA LEU A 102 -5.70 0.53 -0.27
C LEU A 102 -6.80 1.57 -0.57
N THR A 103 -6.51 2.84 -0.33
CA THR A 103 -7.42 3.96 -0.62
C THR A 103 -6.86 4.91 -1.71
N GLY A 104 -6.13 4.34 -2.66
CA GLY A 104 -5.72 5.03 -3.89
C GLY A 104 -4.40 5.79 -3.82
N ARG A 105 -3.65 5.71 -2.72
CA ARG A 105 -2.38 6.42 -2.52
C ARG A 105 -1.14 5.53 -2.67
N ALA A 106 -1.26 4.39 -3.37
CA ALA A 106 -0.16 3.45 -3.60
C ALA A 106 1.06 4.12 -4.28
N ALA A 107 0.84 5.12 -5.13
CA ALA A 107 1.93 5.86 -5.78
C ALA A 107 2.92 6.48 -4.78
N GLY A 108 2.43 6.99 -3.64
CA GLY A 108 3.27 7.53 -2.57
C GLY A 108 4.12 6.48 -1.83
N PHE A 109 3.98 5.21 -2.18
CA PHE A 109 4.77 4.09 -1.64
C PHE A 109 5.64 3.40 -2.70
N LEU A 110 5.29 3.56 -3.97
CA LEU A 110 5.94 2.91 -5.11
C LEU A 110 6.74 3.88 -5.99
N GLY A 111 6.39 5.17 -5.94
CA GLY A 111 6.95 6.23 -6.77
C GLY A 111 8.34 6.70 -6.37
N ASP A 112 8.69 7.87 -6.85
CA ASP A 112 9.93 8.56 -6.52
C ASP A 112 9.86 9.24 -5.13
N VAL A 113 10.98 9.80 -4.67
CA VAL A 113 11.08 10.43 -3.36
C VAL A 113 10.08 11.59 -3.19
N ASP A 114 9.81 12.33 -4.25
CA ASP A 114 8.86 13.44 -4.23
C ASP A 114 7.42 12.97 -3.99
N ASP A 115 7.00 11.86 -4.63
CA ASP A 115 5.70 11.23 -4.38
C ASP A 115 5.59 10.74 -2.93
N MET A 116 6.69 10.22 -2.37
CA MET A 116 6.74 9.77 -0.98
C MET A 116 6.63 10.92 0.02
N ASN A 117 7.15 12.11 -0.32
CA ASN A 117 7.04 13.30 0.50
C ASN A 117 5.60 13.83 0.60
N ALA A 118 4.76 13.57 -0.40
CA ALA A 118 3.35 13.94 -0.40
C ALA A 118 2.50 13.11 0.59
N ILE A 119 3.05 12.03 1.14
CA ILE A 119 2.36 11.13 2.08
C ILE A 119 2.93 11.33 3.49
N SER A 120 2.08 11.78 4.43
CA SER A 120 2.47 11.94 5.83
C SER A 120 2.63 10.60 6.56
N GLY A 121 3.31 10.62 7.70
CA GLY A 121 3.49 9.45 8.57
C GLY A 121 2.24 9.07 9.38
N TYR A 122 1.21 9.91 9.36
CA TYR A 122 -0.04 9.77 10.11
C TYR A 122 -1.24 9.99 9.20
N SER A 123 -2.46 9.76 9.71
CA SER A 123 -3.67 10.11 9.00
C SER A 123 -3.72 11.62 8.74
N SER A 124 -4.07 12.00 7.51
CA SER A 124 -4.16 13.39 7.12
C SER A 124 -5.36 13.60 6.20
N PRO A 125 -6.35 14.44 6.61
CA PRO A 125 -7.50 14.76 5.76
C PRO A 125 -7.10 15.44 4.44
N ALA A 126 -5.97 16.13 4.41
CA ALA A 126 -5.46 16.80 3.21
C ALA A 126 -5.02 15.81 2.09
N GLU A 127 -4.73 14.56 2.45
CA GLU A 127 -4.30 13.53 1.48
C GLU A 127 -5.48 12.80 0.82
N CYS A 128 -6.61 12.77 1.50
CA CYS A 128 -7.81 12.05 1.05
C CYS A 128 -9.03 12.68 1.76
N PRO A 129 -9.78 13.53 1.08
CA PRO A 129 -10.97 14.17 1.61
C PRO A 129 -12.11 13.18 1.87
#